data_fbf9faf72e27f9076a78f4440c691133
#
_entry.id   fbf9faf72e27f9076a78f4440c691133
#
_cell.length_a   1.000
_cell.length_b   1.000
_cell.length_c   1.000
_cell.angle_alpha   90.00
_cell.angle_beta   90.00
_cell.angle_gamma   90.00
#
_symmetry.space_group_name_H-M   'P 1'
#
loop_
_entity.id
_entity.type
_entity.pdbx_description
1 polymer ?
#
loop_
_entity_poly.entity_id
_entity_poly.type
_entity_poly.pdbx_seq_one_letter_code
_entity_poly.pdbx_strand_id
1 'polypeptide(L)'
;MAKPEDLGKLGGLVKLKNLRHESNLVELKGWKSAHKSITLPMITAMGERDIPGSQLVIGFAYIDQPEEKIGIKAHIHTDRDQWIFLFGAKDFTEFDADVEFYLDDEWHKIDYPFYAYIPKGMTHEPLRITRVGKPLIFIDARVEADKQPPVWVEEKPRKNN
;
A
#
# COMPACT_ATOMS: atom_id res chain seq x y z
N MET A 1 -18.50 4.50 9.88
CA MET A 1 -17.83 5.26 8.77
C MET A 1 -16.86 6.23 9.41
N ALA A 2 -15.56 6.14 9.09
CA ALA A 2 -14.63 7.20 9.46
C ALA A 2 -15.05 8.46 8.68
N LYS A 3 -15.30 9.55 9.38
CA LYS A 3 -15.62 10.82 8.74
C LYS A 3 -14.39 11.30 7.95
N PRO A 4 -14.57 12.07 6.85
CA PRO A 4 -13.43 12.61 6.10
C PRO A 4 -12.37 13.34 6.93
N GLU A 5 -12.76 13.87 8.07
CA GLU A 5 -11.90 14.52 9.07
C GLU A 5 -10.99 13.56 9.85
N ASP A 6 -11.30 12.26 9.90
CA ASP A 6 -10.49 11.25 10.61
C ASP A 6 -9.31 10.78 9.76
N LEU A 7 -9.36 10.97 8.44
CA LEU A 7 -8.25 10.67 7.53
C LEU A 7 -7.05 11.60 7.72
N GLY A 8 -7.26 12.79 8.27
CA GLY A 8 -6.18 13.72 8.62
C GLY A 8 -5.32 13.27 9.80
N LYS A 9 -5.72 12.24 10.54
CA LYS A 9 -4.98 11.66 11.67
C LYS A 9 -4.10 10.48 11.28
N LEU A 10 -4.25 9.97 10.06
CA LEU A 10 -3.44 8.90 9.50
C LEU A 10 -2.21 9.48 8.78
N GLY A 11 -1.29 10.05 9.57
CA GLY A 11 0.08 10.29 9.12
C GLY A 11 0.27 11.13 7.86
N GLY A 12 -0.39 12.27 7.73
CA GLY A 12 -0.09 13.25 6.68
C GLY A 12 -0.91 13.11 5.39
N LEU A 13 -1.97 12.32 5.40
CA LEU A 13 -2.94 12.26 4.31
C LEU A 13 -3.66 13.60 4.15
N VAL A 14 -3.36 14.33 3.10
CA VAL A 14 -4.11 15.53 2.74
C VAL A 14 -5.53 15.13 2.36
N LYS A 15 -6.52 15.77 2.97
CA LYS A 15 -7.93 15.55 2.75
C LYS A 15 -8.25 15.71 1.25
N LEU A 16 -8.64 14.64 0.58
CA LEU A 16 -9.16 14.71 -0.78
C LEU A 16 -10.53 15.38 -0.73
N LYS A 17 -10.59 16.65 -1.11
CA LYS A 17 -11.84 17.38 -1.24
C LYS A 17 -12.37 17.25 -2.66
N ASN A 18 -13.64 16.92 -2.77
CA ASN A 18 -14.45 17.04 -3.98
C ASN A 18 -13.90 16.24 -5.16
N LEU A 19 -13.90 14.92 -5.03
CA LEU A 19 -13.81 14.09 -6.20
C LEU A 19 -15.01 14.36 -7.10
N ARG A 20 -14.75 14.65 -8.36
CA ARG A 20 -15.80 14.75 -9.37
C ARG A 20 -16.39 13.35 -9.57
N HIS A 21 -17.71 13.24 -9.42
CA HIS A 21 -18.41 11.98 -9.52
C HIS A 21 -19.56 12.14 -10.52
N GLU A 22 -19.52 11.37 -11.59
CA GLU A 22 -20.59 11.29 -12.57
C GLU A 22 -20.95 9.81 -12.74
N SER A 23 -22.12 9.42 -12.23
CA SER A 23 -22.53 8.01 -12.21
C SER A 23 -21.52 7.16 -11.42
N ASN A 24 -20.83 6.19 -12.06
CA ASN A 24 -19.79 5.36 -11.46
C ASN A 24 -18.37 5.80 -11.86
N LEU A 25 -18.22 7.01 -12.37
CA LEU A 25 -16.93 7.62 -12.69
C LEU A 25 -16.50 8.57 -11.58
N VAL A 26 -15.31 8.38 -11.04
CA VAL A 26 -14.71 9.21 -10.01
C VAL A 26 -13.40 9.79 -10.51
N GLU A 27 -13.27 11.12 -10.44
CA GLU A 27 -11.99 11.77 -10.70
C GLU A 27 -11.02 11.47 -9.56
N LEU A 28 -9.95 10.76 -9.85
CA LEU A 28 -8.88 10.49 -8.89
C LEU A 28 -7.97 11.71 -8.75
N LYS A 29 -7.76 12.16 -7.51
CA LYS A 29 -6.83 13.25 -7.20
C LYS A 29 -5.63 12.73 -6.42
N GLY A 30 -4.46 13.22 -6.80
CA GLY A 30 -3.23 12.93 -6.10
C GLY A 30 -3.14 13.66 -4.75
N TRP A 31 -2.47 13.04 -3.80
CA TRP A 31 -2.13 13.62 -2.51
C TRP A 31 -0.68 13.30 -2.15
N LYS A 32 -0.04 14.19 -1.37
CA LYS A 32 1.37 14.04 -0.99
C LYS A 32 1.52 12.99 0.10
N SER A 33 2.35 11.98 -0.14
CA SER A 33 2.73 11.00 0.87
C SER A 33 3.67 11.59 1.93
N ALA A 34 3.65 11.02 3.13
CA ALA A 34 4.65 11.26 4.16
C ALA A 34 5.93 10.43 3.95
N HIS A 35 5.87 9.40 3.12
CA HIS A 35 7.03 8.56 2.78
C HIS A 35 7.99 9.29 1.85
N LYS A 36 9.28 9.27 2.18
CA LYS A 36 10.33 9.96 1.41
C LYS A 36 10.55 9.34 0.03
N SER A 37 10.36 8.03 -0.06
CA SER A 37 10.47 7.26 -1.31
C SER A 37 9.40 7.58 -2.33
N ILE A 38 8.30 8.19 -1.90
CA ILE A 38 7.15 8.51 -2.74
C ILE A 38 7.19 9.99 -3.09
N THR A 39 7.84 10.33 -4.20
CA THR A 39 8.11 11.71 -4.59
C THR A 39 7.01 12.34 -5.42
N LEU A 40 6.20 11.53 -6.12
CA LEU A 40 5.01 11.98 -6.84
C LEU A 40 3.75 11.83 -5.98
N PRO A 41 2.69 12.59 -6.27
CA PRO A 41 1.41 12.40 -5.58
C PRO A 41 0.88 10.99 -5.70
N MET A 42 0.50 10.38 -4.59
CA MET A 42 -0.23 9.12 -4.57
C MET A 42 -1.67 9.33 -5.06
N ILE A 43 -2.22 8.29 -5.67
CA ILE A 43 -3.63 8.25 -6.09
C ILE A 43 -4.33 7.13 -5.34
N THR A 44 -5.51 7.38 -4.79
CA THR A 44 -6.29 6.35 -4.11
C THR A 44 -7.76 6.39 -4.50
N ALA A 45 -8.36 5.22 -4.69
CA ALA A 45 -9.80 5.01 -4.69
C ALA A 45 -10.18 4.32 -3.36
N MET A 46 -11.17 4.85 -2.67
CA MET A 46 -11.49 4.50 -1.29
C MET A 46 -12.88 3.88 -1.13
N GLY A 47 -13.23 3.00 -2.03
CA GLY A 47 -14.42 2.17 -1.94
C GLY A 47 -15.70 2.97 -1.70
N GLU A 48 -16.46 2.62 -0.67
CA GLU A 48 -17.73 3.24 -0.29
C GLU A 48 -17.68 4.78 -0.12
N ARG A 49 -16.48 5.32 0.20
CA ARG A 49 -16.32 6.77 0.30
C ARG A 49 -16.48 7.47 -1.04
N ASP A 50 -15.97 6.88 -2.10
CA ASP A 50 -15.91 7.47 -3.43
C ASP A 50 -17.09 7.02 -4.30
N ILE A 51 -17.51 5.76 -4.18
CA ILE A 51 -18.65 5.20 -4.92
C ILE A 51 -19.50 4.37 -3.95
N PRO A 52 -20.75 4.75 -3.67
CA PRO A 52 -21.66 3.95 -2.83
C PRO A 52 -21.78 2.51 -3.32
N GLY A 53 -21.63 1.55 -2.41
CA GLY A 53 -21.66 0.12 -2.68
C GLY A 53 -20.33 -0.46 -3.17
N SER A 54 -19.31 0.35 -3.45
CA SER A 54 -17.97 -0.14 -3.80
C SER A 54 -17.22 -0.59 -2.55
N GLN A 55 -16.64 -1.78 -2.60
CA GLN A 55 -15.79 -2.30 -1.53
C GLN A 55 -14.29 -2.23 -1.86
N LEU A 56 -13.94 -1.90 -3.10
CA LEU A 56 -12.55 -1.84 -3.55
C LEU A 56 -11.85 -0.59 -3.00
N VAL A 57 -10.77 -0.81 -2.28
CA VAL A 57 -9.79 0.23 -1.93
C VAL A 57 -8.50 -0.06 -2.66
N ILE A 58 -7.97 0.92 -3.38
CA ILE A 58 -6.73 0.76 -4.13
C ILE A 58 -5.92 2.05 -4.08
N GLY A 59 -4.63 1.92 -3.83
CA GLY A 59 -3.66 3.01 -3.81
C GLY A 59 -2.54 2.77 -4.80
N PHE A 60 -2.08 3.83 -5.46
CA PHE A 60 -0.97 3.83 -6.41
C PHE A 60 0.09 4.80 -5.92
N ALA A 61 1.34 4.35 -5.89
CA ALA A 61 2.49 5.19 -5.56
C ALA A 61 3.62 5.00 -6.55
N TYR A 62 4.33 6.09 -6.83
CA TYR A 62 5.58 6.09 -7.58
C TYR A 62 6.73 6.20 -6.60
N ILE A 63 7.66 5.24 -6.66
CA ILE A 63 8.78 5.11 -5.73
C ILE A 63 10.08 5.24 -6.53
N ASP A 64 10.90 6.23 -6.20
CA ASP A 64 12.17 6.48 -6.87
C ASP A 64 13.37 6.60 -5.90
N GLN A 65 13.14 6.39 -4.61
CA GLN A 65 14.19 6.42 -3.59
C GLN A 65 14.01 5.26 -2.59
N PRO A 66 15.11 4.79 -1.98
CA PRO A 66 15.05 3.81 -0.90
C PRO A 66 14.26 4.30 0.30
N GLU A 67 13.61 3.37 1.00
CA GLU A 67 12.95 3.61 2.28
C GLU A 67 13.01 2.38 3.17
N GLU A 68 13.40 2.61 4.43
CA GLU A 68 13.51 1.56 5.43
C GLU A 68 12.16 0.96 5.82
N LYS A 69 11.08 1.69 5.58
CA LYS A 69 9.75 1.25 6.00
C LYS A 69 8.65 1.91 5.19
N ILE A 70 8.06 1.15 4.28
CA ILE A 70 6.79 1.46 3.65
C ILE A 70 5.72 0.66 4.40
N GLY A 71 4.58 1.30 4.66
CA GLY A 71 3.54 0.73 5.49
C GLY A 71 3.77 0.96 6.98
N ILE A 72 3.25 0.08 7.79
CA ILE A 72 3.24 0.17 9.24
C ILE A 72 4.02 -0.97 9.88
N LYS A 73 3.75 -1.30 11.10
CA LYS A 73 4.32 -2.48 11.78
C LYS A 73 3.68 -3.76 11.25
N ALA A 74 4.33 -4.89 11.47
CA ALA A 74 3.76 -6.19 11.19
C ALA A 74 2.37 -6.33 11.85
N HIS A 75 1.41 -6.81 11.06
CA HIS A 75 0.02 -6.91 11.48
C HIS A 75 -0.76 -7.95 10.67
N ILE A 76 -1.99 -8.19 11.10
CA ILE A 76 -2.94 -9.12 10.50
C ILE A 76 -4.25 -8.39 10.25
N HIS A 77 -4.83 -8.55 9.06
CA HIS A 77 -6.23 -8.24 8.81
C HIS A 77 -7.09 -9.49 9.01
N THR A 78 -8.12 -9.39 9.83
CA THR A 78 -9.03 -10.51 10.11
C THR A 78 -10.28 -10.51 9.25
N ASP A 79 -10.51 -9.43 8.52
CA ASP A 79 -11.75 -9.13 7.80
C ASP A 79 -11.60 -9.05 6.29
N ARG A 80 -10.36 -9.04 5.76
CA ARG A 80 -10.12 -8.77 4.34
C ARG A 80 -8.88 -9.46 3.80
N ASP A 81 -8.90 -9.67 2.49
CA ASP A 81 -7.73 -9.99 1.69
C ASP A 81 -7.11 -8.70 1.14
N GLN A 82 -5.79 -8.72 0.91
CA GLN A 82 -5.01 -7.62 0.36
C GLN A 82 -4.09 -8.12 -0.73
N TRP A 83 -3.81 -7.26 -1.69
CA TRP A 83 -2.85 -7.50 -2.76
C TRP A 83 -1.87 -6.34 -2.81
N ILE A 84 -0.59 -6.66 -2.81
CA ILE A 84 0.48 -5.69 -3.01
C ILE A 84 1.18 -6.03 -4.33
N PHE A 85 1.36 -5.02 -5.18
CA PHE A 85 2.10 -5.15 -6.43
C PHE A 85 3.29 -4.20 -6.39
N LEU A 86 4.42 -4.64 -6.91
CA LEU A 86 5.60 -3.81 -7.10
C LEU A 86 6.29 -4.20 -8.42
N PHE A 87 6.45 -3.24 -9.31
CA PHE A 87 7.04 -3.44 -10.63
C PHE A 87 7.66 -2.16 -11.18
N GLY A 88 8.42 -2.26 -12.28
CA GLY A 88 9.08 -1.12 -12.89
C GLY A 88 8.11 -0.08 -13.43
N ALA A 89 8.38 1.21 -13.19
CA ALA A 89 7.48 2.28 -13.57
C ALA A 89 7.46 2.56 -15.07
N LYS A 90 8.55 2.31 -15.78
CA LYS A 90 8.67 2.53 -17.22
C LYS A 90 8.37 1.28 -18.03
N ASP A 91 8.84 0.15 -17.55
CA ASP A 91 8.62 -1.18 -18.12
C ASP A 91 8.32 -2.12 -16.96
N PHE A 92 7.17 -2.75 -16.96
CA PHE A 92 6.69 -3.61 -15.88
C PHE A 92 7.57 -4.83 -15.64
N THR A 93 8.34 -5.24 -16.62
CA THR A 93 9.28 -6.37 -16.53
C THR A 93 10.67 -5.96 -16.07
N GLU A 94 11.03 -4.67 -16.18
CA GLU A 94 12.29 -4.14 -15.67
C GLU A 94 12.19 -3.85 -14.18
N PHE A 95 12.88 -4.62 -13.38
CA PHE A 95 12.95 -4.41 -11.94
C PHE A 95 14.41 -4.20 -11.52
N ASP A 96 14.73 -2.98 -11.09
CA ASP A 96 16.05 -2.63 -10.62
C ASP A 96 15.95 -2.04 -9.20
N ALA A 97 15.66 -2.91 -8.26
CA ALA A 97 15.53 -2.59 -6.85
C ALA A 97 15.82 -3.80 -5.97
N ASP A 98 16.21 -3.56 -4.73
CA ASP A 98 16.33 -4.58 -3.69
C ASP A 98 15.25 -4.33 -2.63
N VAL A 99 14.39 -5.32 -2.44
CA VAL A 99 13.23 -5.22 -1.56
C VAL A 99 13.30 -6.31 -0.50
N GLU A 100 12.91 -5.96 0.71
CA GLU A 100 12.67 -6.90 1.79
C GLU A 100 11.23 -6.76 2.26
N PHE A 101 10.49 -7.85 2.24
CA PHE A 101 9.09 -7.88 2.64
C PHE A 101 8.85 -8.91 3.74
N TYR A 102 8.30 -8.45 4.86
CA TYR A 102 7.88 -9.34 5.93
C TYR A 102 6.49 -9.88 5.61
N LEU A 103 6.40 -11.18 5.35
CA LEU A 103 5.18 -11.86 4.92
C LEU A 103 5.17 -13.28 5.51
N ASP A 104 4.03 -13.68 6.06
CA ASP A 104 3.84 -14.99 6.68
C ASP A 104 4.92 -15.34 7.71
N ASP A 105 5.20 -14.37 8.59
CA ASP A 105 6.19 -14.48 9.67
C ASP A 105 7.66 -14.66 9.22
N GLU A 106 7.96 -14.38 7.96
CA GLU A 106 9.32 -14.46 7.41
C GLU A 106 9.69 -13.21 6.60
N TRP A 107 11.00 -12.92 6.54
CA TRP A 107 11.53 -11.89 5.66
C TRP A 107 11.91 -12.47 4.32
N HIS A 108 11.33 -11.95 3.25
CA HIS A 108 11.62 -12.30 1.87
C HIS A 108 12.47 -11.23 1.21
N LYS A 109 13.56 -11.65 0.54
CA LYS A 109 14.37 -10.79 -0.32
C LYS A 109 13.88 -10.93 -1.75
N ILE A 110 13.57 -9.81 -2.39
CA ILE A 110 12.92 -9.77 -3.70
C ILE A 110 13.67 -8.77 -4.58
N ASP A 111 14.13 -9.23 -5.74
CA ASP A 111 14.82 -8.45 -6.77
C ASP A 111 14.15 -8.58 -8.16
N TYR A 112 12.88 -8.95 -8.17
CA TYR A 112 12.06 -9.15 -9.37
C TYR A 112 10.67 -8.50 -9.22
N PRO A 113 9.96 -8.18 -10.34
CA PRO A 113 8.59 -7.68 -10.26
C PRO A 113 7.67 -8.73 -9.62
N PHE A 114 6.81 -8.30 -8.71
CA PHE A 114 5.96 -9.24 -8.00
C PHE A 114 4.57 -8.69 -7.69
N TYR A 115 3.65 -9.59 -7.40
CA TYR A 115 2.51 -9.32 -6.55
C TYR A 115 2.49 -10.30 -5.37
N ALA A 116 2.03 -9.82 -4.23
CA ALA A 116 1.76 -10.65 -3.06
C ALA A 116 0.26 -10.70 -2.83
N TYR A 117 -0.29 -11.90 -2.71
CA TYR A 117 -1.63 -12.13 -2.20
C TYR A 117 -1.55 -12.39 -0.70
N ILE A 118 -2.25 -11.61 0.06
CA ILE A 118 -2.25 -11.63 1.52
C ILE A 118 -3.68 -11.97 1.96
N PRO A 119 -4.00 -13.25 2.20
CA PRO A 119 -5.31 -13.62 2.71
C PRO A 119 -5.51 -13.07 4.12
N LYS A 120 -6.75 -12.87 4.50
CA LYS A 120 -7.11 -12.55 5.89
C LYS A 120 -6.46 -13.55 6.84
N GLY A 121 -5.92 -13.06 7.95
CA GLY A 121 -5.23 -13.88 8.94
C GLY A 121 -3.73 -14.05 8.70
N MET A 122 -3.19 -13.64 7.55
CA MET A 122 -1.76 -13.72 7.27
C MET A 122 -1.03 -12.49 7.82
N THR A 123 0.08 -12.71 8.50
CA THR A 123 0.99 -11.65 8.96
C THR A 123 1.69 -11.00 7.77
N HIS A 124 1.72 -9.68 7.73
CA HIS A 124 2.42 -8.94 6.68
C HIS A 124 2.88 -7.56 7.15
N GLU A 125 3.72 -6.92 6.31
CA GLU A 125 4.42 -5.66 6.57
C GLU A 125 5.42 -5.73 7.75
N PRO A 126 6.42 -4.87 7.79
CA PRO A 126 6.71 -3.81 6.82
C PRO A 126 7.33 -4.31 5.51
N LEU A 127 7.27 -3.47 4.48
CA LEU A 127 8.05 -3.57 3.25
C LEU A 127 9.20 -2.56 3.33
N ARG A 128 10.41 -2.97 2.96
CA ARG A 128 11.60 -2.14 2.89
C ARG A 128 12.14 -2.15 1.48
N ILE A 129 12.55 -1.00 0.99
CA ILE A 129 13.24 -0.89 -0.30
C ILE A 129 14.64 -0.37 0.00
N THR A 130 15.61 -1.26 -0.02
CA THR A 130 16.98 -0.94 0.40
C THR A 130 17.80 -0.31 -0.71
N ARG A 131 17.41 -0.55 -1.97
CA ARG A 131 17.98 0.07 -3.17
C ARG A 131 16.89 0.32 -4.21
N VAL A 132 16.99 1.45 -4.90
CA VAL A 132 16.20 1.77 -6.10
C VAL A 132 17.16 2.22 -7.18
N GLY A 133 17.38 1.41 -8.20
CA GLY A 133 18.15 1.75 -9.40
C GLY A 133 17.28 2.36 -10.51
N LYS A 134 16.02 1.89 -10.62
CA LYS A 134 14.99 2.45 -11.50
C LYS A 134 13.70 2.64 -10.73
N PRO A 135 12.91 3.67 -11.06
CA PRO A 135 11.64 3.93 -10.39
C PRO A 135 10.65 2.77 -10.49
N LEU A 136 9.85 2.61 -9.46
CA LEU A 136 8.86 1.55 -9.30
C LEU A 136 7.45 2.11 -9.17
N ILE A 137 6.47 1.31 -9.54
CA ILE A 137 5.06 1.49 -9.18
C ILE A 137 4.72 0.50 -8.07
N PHE A 138 4.21 1.04 -6.99
CA PHE A 138 3.63 0.30 -5.88
C PHE A 138 2.11 0.42 -5.93
N ILE A 139 1.43 -0.71 -5.80
CA ILE A 139 -0.02 -0.75 -5.68
C ILE A 139 -0.39 -1.53 -4.43
N ASP A 140 -1.22 -0.92 -3.58
CA ASP A 140 -1.91 -1.58 -2.48
C ASP A 140 -3.40 -1.66 -2.83
N ALA A 141 -3.94 -2.88 -2.91
CA ALA A 141 -5.33 -3.12 -3.22
C ALA A 141 -5.97 -4.06 -2.19
N ARG A 142 -7.19 -3.75 -1.77
CA ARG A 142 -7.95 -4.59 -0.83
C ARG A 142 -9.44 -4.44 -1.03
N VAL A 143 -10.18 -5.45 -0.59
CA VAL A 143 -11.63 -5.41 -0.53
C VAL A 143 -12.06 -5.25 0.93
N GLU A 144 -12.70 -4.14 1.24
CA GLU A 144 -13.19 -3.83 2.60
C GLU A 144 -14.68 -4.18 2.71
N ALA A 145 -15.00 -5.39 3.17
CA ALA A 145 -16.38 -5.77 3.47
C ALA A 145 -16.83 -5.25 4.84
N ASP A 146 -16.03 -5.52 5.88
CA ASP A 146 -16.27 -5.10 7.26
C ASP A 146 -15.01 -4.47 7.83
N LYS A 147 -15.09 -3.21 8.28
CA LYS A 147 -13.91 -2.45 8.74
C LYS A 147 -13.49 -2.85 10.15
N GLN A 148 -12.68 -3.88 10.26
CA GLN A 148 -12.02 -4.23 11.52
C GLN A 148 -10.62 -3.60 11.58
N PRO A 149 -10.17 -3.12 12.75
CA PRO A 149 -8.79 -2.66 12.91
C PRO A 149 -7.81 -3.83 12.75
N PRO A 150 -6.60 -3.58 12.23
CA PRO A 150 -5.57 -4.61 12.14
C PRO A 150 -5.13 -5.09 13.53
N VAL A 151 -4.78 -6.36 13.62
CA VAL A 151 -4.15 -6.94 14.80
C VAL A 151 -2.64 -6.83 14.66
N TRP A 152 -2.01 -6.10 15.59
CA TRP A 152 -0.57 -5.91 15.58
C TRP A 152 0.15 -7.15 16.11
N VAL A 153 1.24 -7.51 15.46
CA VAL A 153 2.10 -8.63 15.86
C VAL A 153 3.56 -8.19 15.92
N GLU A 154 4.38 -8.94 16.64
CA GLU A 154 5.83 -8.70 16.68
C GLU A 154 6.51 -9.32 15.47
N GLU A 155 7.41 -8.55 14.85
CA GLU A 155 8.25 -9.03 13.76
C GLU A 155 9.25 -10.05 14.29
N LYS A 156 9.36 -11.21 13.65
CA LYS A 156 10.42 -12.16 13.95
C LYS A 156 11.78 -11.64 13.45
N PRO A 157 12.87 -11.90 14.19
CA PRO A 157 14.19 -11.48 13.77
C PRO A 157 14.57 -12.13 12.43
N ARG A 158 15.34 -11.38 11.62
CA ARG A 158 15.89 -11.90 10.36
C ARG A 158 16.79 -13.08 10.63
N LYS A 159 16.62 -14.15 9.88
CA LYS A 159 17.61 -15.22 9.85
C LYS A 159 18.85 -14.70 9.11
N ASN A 160 19.98 -14.56 9.81
CA ASN A 160 21.26 -14.27 9.18
C ASN A 160 21.67 -15.50 8.36
N ASN A 161 21.55 -15.43 7.04
CA ASN A 161 22.13 -16.38 6.11
C ASN A 161 23.47 -15.85 5.63
#